data_7efb14bf68aea2f50d5e09b7681685c0
#
_entry.id   7efb14bf68aea2f50d5e09b7681685c0
#
_cell.length_a   1.000
_cell.length_b   1.000
_cell.length_c   1.000
_cell.angle_alpha   90.00
_cell.angle_beta   90.00
_cell.angle_gamma   90.00
#
_symmetry.space_group_name_H-M   'P 1'
#
loop_
_entity.id
_entity.type
_entity.pdbx_description
1 polymer ?
#
loop_
_entity_poly.entity_id
_entity_poly.type
_entity_poly.pdbx_seq_one_letter_code
_entity_poly.pdbx_strand_id
1 'polypeptide(L)'
;MGYWVRTIFILALLVIGGYFLLTKSELIFEKETMNKAARGFSEFYSKIRGNQAGNNEKSDFHISLPDTSGQLSRNLAQRGREVLPAEANWQGLVTDRRFRAGETLKTTLSNYAQREGITLYWTLPRDYVVKQYFQTDTTLLGTVYSIGKAIAPDFAEPVLTYFCPNERAVVITSRLTPYLKDHCKPINAG
;
A
#
# COMPACT_ATOMS: atom_id res chain seq x y z
N MET A 1 -39.31 -50.47 -7.72
CA MET A 1 -37.95 -50.20 -7.20
C MET A 1 -37.23 -48.98 -7.84
N GLY A 2 -37.79 -48.33 -8.85
CA GLY A 2 -37.07 -47.22 -9.54
C GLY A 2 -37.13 -45.81 -8.89
N TYR A 3 -38.13 -45.54 -8.06
CA TYR A 3 -38.36 -44.18 -7.54
C TYR A 3 -37.35 -43.78 -6.44
N TRP A 4 -37.03 -44.72 -5.58
CA TRP A 4 -36.06 -44.48 -4.47
C TRP A 4 -34.61 -44.30 -4.98
N VAL A 5 -34.22 -45.00 -6.00
CA VAL A 5 -32.87 -44.87 -6.61
C VAL A 5 -32.72 -43.51 -7.28
N ARG A 6 -33.79 -43.02 -7.93
CA ARG A 6 -33.81 -41.71 -8.57
C ARG A 6 -33.73 -40.55 -7.59
N THR A 7 -34.42 -40.66 -6.44
CA THR A 7 -34.36 -39.64 -5.38
C THR A 7 -33.00 -39.57 -4.67
N ILE A 8 -32.38 -40.74 -4.44
CA ILE A 8 -31.02 -40.81 -3.85
C ILE A 8 -29.99 -40.22 -4.82
N PHE A 9 -30.12 -40.44 -6.12
CA PHE A 9 -29.22 -39.89 -7.11
C PHE A 9 -29.31 -38.37 -7.22
N ILE A 10 -30.51 -37.78 -7.15
CA ILE A 10 -30.74 -36.33 -7.14
C ILE A 10 -30.17 -35.71 -5.87
N LEU A 11 -30.37 -36.33 -4.70
CA LEU A 11 -29.80 -35.89 -3.44
C LEU A 11 -28.26 -35.88 -3.43
N ALA A 12 -27.65 -36.93 -3.99
CA ALA A 12 -26.20 -37.03 -4.13
C ALA A 12 -25.63 -35.93 -5.05
N LEU A 13 -26.32 -35.64 -6.18
CA LEU A 13 -25.92 -34.54 -7.06
C LEU A 13 -26.02 -33.14 -6.41
N LEU A 14 -27.07 -32.92 -5.59
CA LEU A 14 -27.22 -31.67 -4.86
C LEU A 14 -26.13 -31.50 -3.77
N VAL A 15 -25.76 -32.57 -3.07
CA VAL A 15 -24.68 -32.53 -2.07
C VAL A 15 -23.32 -32.30 -2.75
N ILE A 16 -23.03 -32.98 -3.86
CA ILE A 16 -21.78 -32.80 -4.63
C ILE A 16 -21.73 -31.42 -5.24
N GLY A 17 -22.83 -30.92 -5.81
CA GLY A 17 -22.93 -29.57 -6.36
C GLY A 17 -22.76 -28.48 -5.29
N GLY A 18 -23.39 -28.65 -4.13
CA GLY A 18 -23.25 -27.75 -2.97
C GLY A 18 -21.83 -27.76 -2.42
N TYR A 19 -21.20 -28.91 -2.28
CA TYR A 19 -19.80 -29.00 -1.86
C TYR A 19 -18.85 -28.32 -2.85
N PHE A 20 -19.10 -28.48 -4.15
CA PHE A 20 -18.28 -27.85 -5.20
C PHE A 20 -18.44 -26.31 -5.25
N LEU A 21 -19.65 -25.81 -4.98
CA LEU A 21 -19.91 -24.36 -4.87
C LEU A 21 -19.26 -23.75 -3.63
N LEU A 22 -19.29 -24.45 -2.50
CA LEU A 22 -18.69 -23.97 -1.24
C LEU A 22 -17.16 -23.98 -1.30
N THR A 23 -16.55 -24.99 -1.92
CA THR A 23 -15.08 -25.09 -2.01
C THR A 23 -14.48 -24.22 -3.11
N LYS A 24 -15.23 -23.87 -4.16
CA LYS A 24 -14.73 -22.97 -5.21
C LYS A 24 -15.02 -21.49 -4.99
N SER A 25 -15.99 -21.14 -4.15
CA SER A 25 -16.33 -19.72 -3.91
C SER A 25 -15.21 -18.97 -3.19
N GLU A 26 -14.50 -19.59 -2.26
CA GLU A 26 -13.38 -18.93 -1.57
C GLU A 26 -12.20 -18.65 -2.51
N LEU A 27 -11.86 -19.58 -3.41
CA LEU A 27 -10.74 -19.42 -4.35
C LEU A 27 -11.01 -18.40 -5.48
N ILE A 28 -12.28 -18.18 -5.83
CA ILE A 28 -12.65 -17.24 -6.91
C ILE A 28 -12.74 -15.81 -6.37
N PHE A 29 -13.25 -15.62 -5.16
CA PHE A 29 -13.41 -14.30 -4.55
C PHE A 29 -12.05 -13.67 -4.16
N GLU A 30 -11.13 -14.47 -3.62
CA GLU A 30 -9.80 -13.99 -3.22
C GLU A 30 -8.91 -13.66 -4.43
N LYS A 31 -9.05 -14.39 -5.54
CA LYS A 31 -8.27 -14.19 -6.76
C LYS A 31 -8.74 -12.99 -7.60
N GLU A 32 -10.02 -12.63 -7.54
CA GLU A 32 -10.57 -11.51 -8.31
C GLU A 32 -10.31 -10.16 -7.66
N THR A 33 -10.33 -10.07 -6.34
CA THR A 33 -9.99 -8.85 -5.59
C THR A 33 -8.51 -8.54 -5.64
N MET A 34 -7.62 -9.53 -5.49
CA MET A 34 -6.19 -9.39 -5.68
C MET A 34 -5.80 -8.99 -7.12
N ASN A 35 -6.52 -9.48 -8.13
CA ASN A 35 -6.24 -9.13 -9.52
C ASN A 35 -6.65 -7.70 -9.90
N LYS A 36 -7.68 -7.13 -9.29
CA LYS A 36 -8.10 -5.74 -9.58
C LYS A 36 -7.15 -4.71 -8.94
N ALA A 37 -6.74 -4.93 -7.70
CA ALA A 37 -5.73 -4.11 -7.04
C ALA A 37 -4.35 -4.23 -7.74
N ALA A 38 -3.95 -5.47 -8.07
CA ALA A 38 -2.70 -5.72 -8.80
C ALA A 38 -2.71 -5.15 -10.22
N ARG A 39 -3.85 -5.13 -10.92
CA ARG A 39 -3.98 -4.53 -12.26
C ARG A 39 -3.89 -3.01 -12.23
N GLY A 40 -4.60 -2.32 -11.33
CA GLY A 40 -4.49 -0.88 -11.17
C GLY A 40 -3.07 -0.44 -10.83
N PHE A 41 -2.40 -1.23 -10.00
CA PHE A 41 -1.02 -1.03 -9.61
C PHE A 41 -0.04 -1.36 -10.74
N SER A 42 -0.25 -2.45 -11.46
CA SER A 42 0.54 -2.88 -12.61
C SER A 42 0.44 -1.88 -13.77
N GLU A 43 -0.73 -1.31 -14.04
CA GLU A 43 -0.91 -0.25 -15.03
C GLU A 43 -0.23 1.07 -14.61
N PHE A 44 -0.31 1.44 -13.34
CA PHE A 44 0.45 2.57 -12.80
C PHE A 44 1.95 2.35 -13.00
N TYR A 45 2.47 1.14 -12.69
CA TYR A 45 3.86 0.75 -12.89
C TYR A 45 4.29 0.75 -14.35
N SER A 46 3.48 0.19 -15.24
CA SER A 46 3.82 0.10 -16.66
C SER A 46 3.88 1.48 -17.33
N LYS A 47 3.07 2.43 -16.87
CA LYS A 47 3.04 3.79 -17.40
C LYS A 47 4.16 4.69 -16.86
N ILE A 48 4.58 4.53 -15.61
CA ILE A 48 5.82 5.16 -15.12
C ILE A 48 7.02 4.63 -15.91
N ARG A 49 7.05 3.35 -16.22
CA ARG A 49 8.15 2.71 -16.99
C ARG A 49 8.11 2.98 -18.49
N GLY A 50 6.91 3.05 -19.09
CA GLY A 50 6.74 3.23 -20.55
C GLY A 50 7.17 4.59 -21.07
N ASN A 51 7.22 5.62 -20.24
CA ASN A 51 7.62 6.98 -20.62
C ASN A 51 9.13 7.26 -20.50
N GLN A 52 9.98 6.26 -20.23
CA GLN A 52 11.44 6.46 -20.26
C GLN A 52 12.03 6.57 -21.67
N ALA A 53 11.27 6.34 -22.73
CA ALA A 53 11.74 6.32 -24.10
C ALA A 53 11.51 7.61 -24.92
N GLY A 54 10.91 8.66 -24.33
CA GLY A 54 10.60 9.91 -25.03
C GLY A 54 11.10 11.15 -24.30
N ASN A 55 11.99 11.90 -24.94
CA ASN A 55 12.52 13.18 -24.47
C ASN A 55 11.41 14.21 -24.15
N ASN A 56 11.59 14.94 -23.04
CA ASN A 56 10.95 16.20 -22.62
C ASN A 56 9.65 16.16 -21.77
N GLU A 57 8.99 15.04 -21.52
CA GLU A 57 7.86 15.02 -20.57
C GLU A 57 8.22 14.63 -19.11
N LYS A 58 9.52 14.43 -18.83
CA LYS A 58 9.98 13.98 -17.49
C LYS A 58 9.76 14.99 -16.37
N SER A 59 9.65 16.28 -16.67
CA SER A 59 9.51 17.33 -15.64
C SER A 59 8.08 17.51 -15.09
N ASP A 60 7.08 17.00 -15.80
CA ASP A 60 5.66 17.25 -15.50
C ASP A 60 5.04 16.28 -14.47
N PHE A 61 5.80 15.26 -14.03
CA PHE A 61 5.32 14.21 -13.11
C PHE A 61 5.95 14.25 -11.73
N HIS A 62 7.04 14.99 -11.57
CA HIS A 62 7.81 15.03 -10.34
C HIS A 62 7.82 16.44 -9.79
N ILE A 63 7.52 16.56 -8.52
CA ILE A 63 7.70 17.79 -7.76
C ILE A 63 8.99 17.62 -6.94
N SER A 64 9.97 18.48 -7.17
CA SER A 64 11.19 18.49 -6.35
C SER A 64 10.87 18.97 -4.94
N LEU A 65 11.33 18.23 -3.95
CA LEU A 65 11.16 18.55 -2.54
C LEU A 65 12.50 18.87 -1.89
N PRO A 66 12.54 19.73 -0.87
CA PRO A 66 13.73 19.94 -0.07
C PRO A 66 14.11 18.66 0.69
N ASP A 67 15.41 18.40 0.84
CA ASP A 67 15.91 17.29 1.65
C ASP A 67 15.65 17.54 3.13
N THR A 68 14.74 16.81 3.71
CA THR A 68 14.39 16.88 5.14
C THR A 68 14.93 15.69 5.94
N SER A 69 15.70 14.80 5.30
CA SER A 69 16.19 13.56 5.92
C SER A 69 17.06 13.81 7.15
N GLY A 70 17.84 14.91 7.17
CA GLY A 70 18.67 15.29 8.32
C GLY A 70 17.88 15.66 9.59
N GLN A 71 16.61 16.01 9.47
CA GLN A 71 15.74 16.36 10.60
C GLN A 71 14.85 15.20 11.05
N LEU A 72 14.79 14.10 10.28
CA LEU A 72 13.86 13.01 10.50
C LEU A 72 13.94 12.43 11.92
N SER A 73 15.14 12.06 12.37
CA SER A 73 15.33 11.45 13.71
C SER A 73 14.91 12.39 14.83
N ARG A 74 15.19 13.68 14.72
CA ARG A 74 14.78 14.71 15.70
C ARG A 74 13.26 14.84 15.73
N ASN A 75 12.63 14.94 14.58
CA ASN A 75 11.18 15.08 14.45
C ASN A 75 10.45 13.85 15.01
N LEU A 76 10.95 12.65 14.74
CA LEU A 76 10.42 11.41 15.30
C LEU A 76 10.57 11.38 16.82
N ALA A 77 11.77 11.67 17.35
CA ALA A 77 12.02 11.68 18.79
C ALA A 77 11.18 12.74 19.53
N GLN A 78 10.93 13.89 18.92
CA GLN A 78 10.03 14.90 19.46
C GLN A 78 8.60 14.37 19.51
N ARG A 79 8.11 13.83 18.39
CA ARG A 79 6.75 13.32 18.29
C ARG A 79 6.48 12.17 19.29
N GLY A 80 7.44 11.26 19.49
CA GLY A 80 7.30 10.17 20.47
C GLY A 80 7.10 10.63 21.91
N ARG A 81 7.43 11.89 22.22
CA ARG A 81 7.15 12.52 23.52
C ARG A 81 5.79 13.18 23.63
N GLU A 82 5.15 13.45 22.49
CA GLU A 82 3.90 14.21 22.38
C GLU A 82 2.68 13.31 22.17
N VAL A 83 2.87 12.06 21.74
CA VAL A 83 1.77 11.16 21.41
C VAL A 83 1.83 9.88 22.22
N LEU A 84 0.67 9.26 22.44
CA LEU A 84 0.60 7.90 22.98
C LEU A 84 0.99 6.89 21.89
N PRO A 85 1.77 5.85 22.22
CA PRO A 85 2.16 4.83 21.25
C PRO A 85 0.96 4.15 20.57
N ALA A 86 1.15 3.73 19.34
CA ALA A 86 0.26 2.78 18.69
C ALA A 86 0.65 1.35 19.09
N GLU A 87 -0.24 0.39 18.86
CA GLU A 87 0.08 -1.02 19.03
C GLU A 87 1.23 -1.43 18.10
N ALA A 88 2.13 -2.28 18.61
CA ALA A 88 3.32 -2.68 17.86
C ALA A 88 3.02 -3.51 16.59
N ASN A 89 1.84 -4.12 16.51
CA ASN A 89 1.33 -4.90 15.37
C ASN A 89 0.25 -4.15 14.57
N TRP A 90 0.07 -2.85 14.83
CA TRP A 90 -0.89 -2.04 14.09
C TRP A 90 -0.56 -2.00 12.58
N GLN A 91 -1.58 -2.19 11.75
CA GLN A 91 -1.46 -2.19 10.29
C GLN A 91 -2.30 -1.09 9.62
N GLY A 92 -3.27 -0.56 10.34
CA GLY A 92 -4.30 0.30 9.80
C GLY A 92 -5.53 -0.44 9.31
N LEU A 93 -6.57 0.32 8.95
CA LEU A 93 -7.81 -0.24 8.45
C LEU A 93 -7.63 -0.80 7.03
N VAL A 94 -8.25 -1.94 6.75
CA VAL A 94 -8.42 -2.42 5.37
C VAL A 94 -9.57 -1.64 4.75
N THR A 95 -9.26 -0.79 3.78
CA THR A 95 -10.25 0.07 3.12
C THR A 95 -9.75 0.54 1.76
N ASP A 96 -10.68 0.98 0.92
CA ASP A 96 -10.38 1.57 -0.37
C ASP A 96 -9.71 2.94 -0.19
N ARG A 97 -8.48 3.07 -0.64
CA ARG A 97 -7.76 4.35 -0.70
C ARG A 97 -7.60 4.78 -2.14
N ARG A 98 -8.21 5.88 -2.48
CA ARG A 98 -8.32 6.38 -3.85
C ARG A 98 -7.32 7.50 -4.09
N PHE A 99 -6.57 7.39 -5.17
CA PHE A 99 -5.60 8.38 -5.63
C PHE A 99 -6.11 8.95 -6.95
N ARG A 100 -6.43 10.23 -6.96
CA ARG A 100 -7.07 10.89 -8.12
C ARG A 100 -6.04 11.61 -8.97
N ALA A 101 -6.33 11.70 -10.27
CA ALA A 101 -5.49 12.48 -11.17
C ALA A 101 -5.37 13.93 -10.71
N GLY A 102 -4.16 14.48 -10.78
CA GLY A 102 -3.84 15.83 -10.33
C GLY A 102 -3.47 15.96 -8.84
N GLU A 103 -3.77 14.96 -7.99
CA GLU A 103 -3.29 14.91 -6.61
C GLU A 103 -1.84 14.43 -6.57
N THR A 104 -1.14 14.67 -5.44
CA THR A 104 0.21 14.10 -5.25
C THR A 104 0.17 12.91 -4.30
N LEU A 105 1.10 11.96 -4.50
CA LEU A 105 1.19 10.76 -3.66
C LEU A 105 1.41 11.12 -2.20
N LYS A 106 2.34 12.01 -1.91
CA LYS A 106 2.65 12.46 -0.55
C LYS A 106 1.43 13.09 0.13
N THR A 107 0.74 14.01 -0.55
CA THR A 107 -0.41 14.70 0.04
C THR A 107 -1.56 13.73 0.31
N THR A 108 -1.90 12.90 -0.67
CA THR A 108 -3.00 11.95 -0.54
C THR A 108 -2.72 10.90 0.53
N LEU A 109 -1.49 10.34 0.54
CA LEU A 109 -1.08 9.38 1.55
C LEU A 109 -1.03 9.98 2.95
N SER A 110 -0.55 11.24 3.09
CA SER A 110 -0.56 11.98 4.36
C SER A 110 -1.98 12.15 4.90
N ASN A 111 -2.94 12.48 4.05
CA ASN A 111 -4.34 12.63 4.43
C ASN A 111 -4.93 11.29 4.94
N TYR A 112 -4.62 10.17 4.30
CA TYR A 112 -5.05 8.86 4.78
C TYR A 112 -4.40 8.50 6.12
N ALA A 113 -3.11 8.73 6.26
CA ALA A 113 -2.39 8.49 7.51
C ALA A 113 -3.00 9.31 8.68
N GLN A 114 -3.23 10.60 8.45
CA GLN A 114 -3.83 11.49 9.47
C GLN A 114 -5.22 11.03 9.93
N ARG A 115 -6.05 10.54 9.04
CA ARG A 115 -7.39 10.00 9.38
C ARG A 115 -7.31 8.80 10.32
N GLU A 116 -6.21 8.05 10.29
CA GLU A 116 -5.94 6.91 11.17
C GLU A 116 -5.05 7.30 12.37
N GLY A 117 -4.82 8.61 12.59
CA GLY A 117 -4.03 9.12 13.69
C GLY A 117 -2.52 8.86 13.55
N ILE A 118 -2.06 8.63 12.32
CA ILE A 118 -0.65 8.40 11.99
C ILE A 118 -0.09 9.60 11.23
N THR A 119 1.17 9.96 11.47
CA THR A 119 1.86 11.00 10.69
C THR A 119 2.75 10.36 9.63
N LEU A 120 2.64 10.85 8.40
CA LEU A 120 3.55 10.48 7.33
C LEU A 120 4.78 11.38 7.32
N TYR A 121 5.97 10.80 7.42
CA TYR A 121 7.25 11.44 7.12
C TYR A 121 7.74 10.99 5.75
N TRP A 122 7.70 11.90 4.79
CA TRP A 122 8.18 11.69 3.43
C TRP A 122 9.46 12.51 3.24
N THR A 123 10.62 11.86 3.26
CA THR A 123 11.92 12.53 3.17
C THR A 123 12.62 12.30 1.83
N LEU A 124 11.91 11.71 0.85
CA LEU A 124 12.42 11.60 -0.49
C LEU A 124 12.51 12.99 -1.15
N PRO A 125 13.50 13.23 -2.04
CA PRO A 125 13.66 14.52 -2.70
C PRO A 125 12.64 14.79 -3.81
N ARG A 126 11.66 13.90 -3.99
CA ARG A 126 10.62 13.99 -5.02
C ARG A 126 9.28 13.57 -4.48
N ASP A 127 8.22 14.21 -4.98
CA ASP A 127 6.83 13.78 -4.90
C ASP A 127 6.30 13.51 -6.31
N TYR A 128 5.19 12.83 -6.45
CA TYR A 128 4.65 12.38 -7.73
C TYR A 128 3.22 12.85 -7.91
N VAL A 129 2.93 13.45 -9.07
CA VAL A 129 1.57 13.76 -9.48
C VAL A 129 0.90 12.51 -10.02
N VAL A 130 -0.23 12.17 -9.49
CA VAL A 130 -1.08 11.06 -9.97
C VAL A 130 -1.65 11.44 -11.34
N LYS A 131 -1.27 10.72 -12.38
CA LYS A 131 -1.76 10.96 -13.75
C LYS A 131 -3.09 10.29 -14.04
N GLN A 132 -3.27 9.11 -13.49
CA GLN A 132 -4.51 8.34 -13.65
C GLN A 132 -4.99 7.86 -12.30
N TYR A 133 -6.30 7.84 -12.15
CA TYR A 133 -6.95 7.25 -10.98
C TYR A 133 -6.45 5.83 -10.73
N PHE A 134 -6.10 5.54 -9.50
CA PHE A 134 -5.90 4.19 -8.98
C PHE A 134 -6.40 4.10 -7.54
N GLN A 135 -6.59 2.90 -7.05
CA GLN A 135 -6.95 2.63 -5.66
C GLN A 135 -6.16 1.47 -5.09
N THR A 136 -6.07 1.42 -3.78
CA THR A 136 -5.51 0.30 -3.02
C THR A 136 -6.56 -0.20 -2.05
N ASP A 137 -6.73 -1.51 -1.95
CA ASP A 137 -7.75 -2.17 -1.10
C ASP A 137 -7.04 -2.97 0.00
N THR A 138 -6.15 -2.33 0.73
CA THR A 138 -5.32 -2.96 1.75
C THR A 138 -5.21 -2.09 3.01
N THR A 139 -4.39 -2.48 3.96
CA THR A 139 -4.10 -1.67 5.16
C THR A 139 -3.33 -0.39 4.81
N LEU A 140 -3.26 0.57 5.74
CA LEU A 140 -2.45 1.77 5.53
C LEU A 140 -0.98 1.39 5.32
N LEU A 141 -0.42 0.49 6.14
CA LEU A 141 0.97 0.07 5.97
C LEU A 141 1.19 -0.66 4.64
N GLY A 142 0.27 -1.51 4.22
CA GLY A 142 0.31 -2.15 2.90
C GLY A 142 0.29 -1.13 1.75
N THR A 143 -0.53 -0.06 1.87
CA THR A 143 -0.55 1.04 0.90
C THR A 143 0.78 1.79 0.87
N VAL A 144 1.36 2.13 2.04
CA VAL A 144 2.67 2.78 2.15
C VAL A 144 3.78 1.94 1.49
N TYR A 145 3.80 0.65 1.80
CA TYR A 145 4.76 -0.30 1.21
C TYR A 145 4.64 -0.35 -0.31
N SER A 146 3.41 -0.51 -0.78
CA SER A 146 3.13 -0.61 -2.21
C SER A 146 3.56 0.64 -2.97
N ILE A 147 3.26 1.84 -2.44
CA ILE A 147 3.70 3.11 -3.03
C ILE A 147 5.22 3.23 -3.00
N GLY A 148 5.87 2.93 -1.86
CA GLY A 148 7.32 2.97 -1.74
C GLY A 148 8.02 2.06 -2.76
N LYS A 149 7.50 0.85 -2.94
CA LYS A 149 7.99 -0.10 -3.94
C LYS A 149 7.75 0.40 -5.38
N ALA A 150 6.61 1.07 -5.62
CA ALA A 150 6.27 1.60 -6.93
C ALA A 150 7.26 2.67 -7.40
N ILE A 151 7.61 3.59 -6.53
CA ILE A 151 8.48 4.72 -6.88
C ILE A 151 9.96 4.38 -6.75
N ALA A 152 10.33 3.27 -6.10
CA ALA A 152 11.72 2.87 -5.86
C ALA A 152 12.62 2.88 -7.10
N PRO A 153 12.18 2.44 -8.30
CA PRO A 153 13.01 2.45 -9.50
C PRO A 153 13.47 3.84 -9.96
N ASP A 154 12.84 4.91 -9.50
CA ASP A 154 13.19 6.29 -9.86
C ASP A 154 14.32 6.88 -9.01
N PHE A 155 14.79 6.13 -8.01
CA PHE A 155 15.86 6.53 -7.11
C PHE A 155 17.10 5.65 -7.29
N ALA A 156 18.26 6.28 -7.18
CA ALA A 156 19.55 5.56 -7.19
C ALA A 156 19.73 4.75 -5.87
N GLU A 157 19.19 5.27 -4.78
CA GLU A 157 19.21 4.63 -3.47
C GLU A 157 17.89 3.90 -3.18
N PRO A 158 17.91 2.81 -2.40
CA PRO A 158 16.71 2.06 -2.10
C PRO A 158 15.70 2.92 -1.34
N VAL A 159 14.43 2.88 -1.77
CA VAL A 159 13.32 3.48 -1.02
C VAL A 159 12.92 2.52 0.10
N LEU A 160 12.99 3.03 1.32
CA LEU A 160 12.71 2.32 2.56
C LEU A 160 11.39 2.81 3.15
N THR A 161 10.60 1.87 3.67
CA THR A 161 9.34 2.18 4.36
C THR A 161 9.38 1.62 5.78
N TYR A 162 9.06 2.47 6.77
CA TYR A 162 9.09 2.11 8.19
C TYR A 162 7.81 2.51 8.90
N PHE A 163 7.41 1.70 9.86
CA PHE A 163 6.41 2.06 10.85
C PHE A 163 7.07 2.26 12.21
N CYS A 164 6.81 3.39 12.84
CA CYS A 164 7.32 3.79 14.15
C CYS A 164 6.15 3.84 15.14
N PRO A 165 5.89 2.76 15.90
CA PRO A 165 4.72 2.68 16.78
C PRO A 165 4.70 3.76 17.88
N ASN A 166 5.85 3.99 18.51
CA ASN A 166 5.96 4.96 19.61
C ASN A 166 5.66 6.39 19.17
N GLU A 167 6.01 6.71 17.92
CA GLU A 167 5.84 8.02 17.30
C GLU A 167 4.51 8.14 16.56
N ARG A 168 3.72 7.05 16.47
CA ARG A 168 2.54 6.96 15.59
C ARG A 168 2.84 7.51 14.21
N ALA A 169 3.87 6.98 13.60
CA ALA A 169 4.39 7.52 12.34
C ALA A 169 4.70 6.42 11.32
N VAL A 170 4.51 6.75 10.06
CA VAL A 170 5.05 6.01 8.91
C VAL A 170 6.09 6.86 8.21
N VAL A 171 7.14 6.23 7.73
CA VAL A 171 8.28 6.92 7.10
C VAL A 171 8.53 6.33 5.72
N ILE A 172 8.68 7.20 4.72
CA ILE A 172 9.20 6.85 3.39
C ILE A 172 10.48 7.66 3.18
N THR A 173 11.60 6.97 3.03
CA THR A 173 12.93 7.58 2.99
C THR A 173 13.88 6.78 2.10
N SER A 174 14.95 7.40 1.63
CA SER A 174 16.08 6.70 1.01
C SER A 174 17.28 6.53 1.97
N ARG A 175 17.18 7.05 3.20
CA ARG A 175 18.29 7.00 4.18
C ARG A 175 17.87 6.24 5.43
N LEU A 176 18.60 5.17 5.73
CA LEU A 176 18.47 4.45 6.99
C LEU A 176 19.22 5.20 8.09
N THR A 177 18.49 5.77 9.04
CA THR A 177 19.08 6.42 10.23
C THR A 177 19.17 5.42 11.39
N PRO A 178 20.11 5.64 12.36
CA PRO A 178 20.16 4.83 13.58
C PRO A 178 18.81 4.80 14.32
N TYR A 179 18.12 5.95 14.38
CA TYR A 179 16.80 6.04 15.01
C TYR A 179 15.77 5.10 14.38
N LEU A 180 15.70 5.05 13.04
CA LEU A 180 14.78 4.14 12.36
C LEU A 180 15.11 2.68 12.64
N LYS A 181 16.39 2.35 12.69
CA LYS A 181 16.85 0.99 12.96
C LYS A 181 16.49 0.52 14.38
N ASP A 182 16.59 1.42 15.36
CA ASP A 182 16.44 1.09 16.77
C ASP A 182 14.98 1.20 17.26
N HIS A 183 14.17 2.08 16.67
CA HIS A 183 12.82 2.42 17.17
C HIS A 183 11.68 2.07 16.21
N CYS A 184 11.97 1.81 14.93
CA CYS A 184 10.96 1.58 13.92
C CYS A 184 11.07 0.19 13.30
N LYS A 185 9.98 -0.32 12.75
CA LYS A 185 9.92 -1.61 12.07
C LYS A 185 9.85 -1.40 10.56
N PRO A 186 10.63 -2.13 9.74
CA PRO A 186 10.44 -2.10 8.30
C PRO A 186 9.04 -2.63 7.95
N ILE A 187 8.38 -1.95 7.02
CA ILE A 187 7.10 -2.40 6.49
C ILE A 187 7.41 -3.38 5.36
N ASN A 188 6.95 -4.61 5.50
CA ASN A 188 7.10 -5.68 4.50
C ASN A 188 5.75 -5.93 3.81
N ALA A 189 5.78 -6.65 2.68
CA ALA A 189 4.57 -7.20 2.11
C ALA A 189 3.92 -8.14 3.14
N GLY A 190 2.70 -7.82 3.58
CA GLY A 190 1.86 -8.70 4.39
C GLY A 190 1.33 -9.86 3.57
#